data_27971fc4b73cac8f7c2e7caa7c830652
#
_entry.id   27971fc4b73cac8f7c2e7caa7c830652
#
_cell.length_a   1.000
_cell.length_b   1.000
_cell.length_c   1.000
_cell.angle_alpha   90.00
_cell.angle_beta   90.00
_cell.angle_gamma   90.00
#
_symmetry.space_group_name_H-M   'P 1'
#
loop_
_entity.id
_entity.type
_entity.pdbx_description
1 polymer ?
#
loop_
_entity_poly.entity_id
_entity_poly.type
_entity_poly.pdbx_seq_one_letter_code
_entity_poly.pdbx_strand_id
1 'polypeptide(L)'
;MVKVKSFDQLLELIKLKRKSKLQLQITTKKNYKNVLAKLAGGVAVFYVGAASEVEMKEKKDRVDDALHATRAAVEEGIVPGGGVALVRAISSLTDLKGVNEDENLGILIVKKALESPLRTIAENAGVDGSVVLQEVAKAKGANGYNARTDQYEDLKKAGVIDPTKVTRVALENAGSIASMVLTTECVISDKKEEGGAGHGHPPMGGGMGGMM
;
A
#
# COMPACT_ATOMS: atom_id res chain seq x y z
N MET A 1 -8.30 -19.20 13.09
CA MET A 1 -8.67 -20.59 12.74
C MET A 1 -10.20 -20.70 12.78
N VAL A 2 -10.87 -20.71 11.62
CA VAL A 2 -12.35 -20.77 11.54
C VAL A 2 -12.74 -22.24 11.73
N LYS A 3 -13.37 -22.58 12.85
CA LYS A 3 -13.95 -23.92 13.05
C LYS A 3 -15.22 -24.02 12.22
N VAL A 4 -15.16 -24.68 11.07
CA VAL A 4 -16.35 -25.03 10.30
C VAL A 4 -16.98 -26.26 10.94
N LYS A 5 -18.21 -26.15 11.44
CA LYS A 5 -18.90 -27.22 12.17
C LYS A 5 -19.59 -28.26 11.28
N SER A 6 -19.80 -27.96 9.99
CA SER A 6 -20.36 -28.93 9.02
C SER A 6 -19.99 -28.60 7.59
N PHE A 7 -20.05 -29.60 6.70
CA PHE A 7 -19.80 -29.45 5.26
C PHE A 7 -20.80 -28.49 4.58
N ASP A 8 -22.03 -28.45 5.07
CA ASP A 8 -23.08 -27.57 4.55
C ASP A 8 -22.78 -26.09 4.84
N GLN A 9 -22.21 -25.79 6.01
CA GLN A 9 -21.75 -24.43 6.35
C GLN A 9 -20.57 -23.99 5.48
N LEU A 10 -19.68 -24.90 5.11
CA LEU A 10 -18.59 -24.62 4.19
C LEU A 10 -19.10 -24.31 2.77
N LEU A 11 -20.08 -25.09 2.31
CA LEU A 11 -20.72 -24.89 1.00
C LEU A 11 -21.46 -23.55 0.93
N GLU A 12 -22.18 -23.17 1.96
CA GLU A 12 -22.85 -21.87 2.06
C GLU A 12 -21.82 -20.70 2.10
N LEU A 13 -20.72 -20.84 2.83
CA LEU A 13 -19.61 -19.87 2.84
C LEU A 13 -18.98 -19.70 1.46
N ILE A 14 -18.80 -20.78 0.70
CA ILE A 14 -18.25 -20.74 -0.67
C ILE A 14 -19.25 -20.07 -1.64
N LYS A 15 -20.54 -20.39 -1.53
CA LYS A 15 -21.59 -19.76 -2.34
C LYS A 15 -21.70 -18.25 -2.06
N LEU A 16 -21.64 -17.85 -0.78
CA LEU A 16 -21.66 -16.45 -0.37
C LEU A 16 -20.40 -15.68 -0.84
N LYS A 17 -19.22 -16.30 -0.77
CA LYS A 17 -17.99 -15.73 -1.32
C LYS A 17 -18.03 -15.57 -2.86
N ARG A 18 -18.62 -16.53 -3.58
CA ARG A 18 -18.81 -16.42 -5.05
C ARG A 18 -19.81 -15.32 -5.42
N LYS A 19 -20.95 -15.22 -4.72
CA LYS A 19 -21.95 -14.16 -4.94
C LYS A 19 -21.38 -12.77 -4.62
N SER A 20 -20.55 -12.63 -3.59
CA SER A 20 -19.93 -11.34 -3.26
C SER A 20 -18.93 -10.82 -4.32
N LYS A 21 -18.39 -11.73 -5.14
CA LYS A 21 -17.53 -11.37 -6.28
C LYS A 21 -18.30 -10.95 -7.53
N LEU A 22 -19.56 -11.37 -7.67
CA LEU A 22 -20.34 -11.22 -8.93
C LEU A 22 -21.38 -10.09 -8.92
N GLN A 23 -21.70 -9.47 -7.80
CA GLN A 23 -22.73 -8.42 -7.76
C GLN A 23 -22.19 -7.07 -7.27
N LEU A 24 -22.09 -6.16 -8.24
CA LEU A 24 -21.62 -4.76 -8.14
C LEU A 24 -22.67 -3.77 -7.58
N GLN A 25 -23.55 -4.17 -6.65
CA GLN A 25 -24.41 -3.21 -5.96
C GLN A 25 -23.96 -2.99 -4.52
N ILE A 26 -23.61 -1.73 -4.20
CA ILE A 26 -22.97 -1.31 -2.96
C ILE A 26 -23.76 -1.72 -1.70
N THR A 27 -25.08 -1.67 -1.74
CA THR A 27 -25.96 -2.01 -0.61
C THR A 27 -26.00 -3.52 -0.34
N THR A 28 -26.05 -4.33 -1.38
CA THR A 28 -26.07 -5.79 -1.30
C THR A 28 -24.72 -6.32 -0.80
N LYS A 29 -23.61 -5.72 -1.25
CA LYS A 29 -22.26 -6.08 -0.81
C LYS A 29 -22.04 -5.84 0.69
N LYS A 30 -22.61 -4.78 1.24
CA LYS A 30 -22.55 -4.46 2.69
C LYS A 30 -23.31 -5.49 3.51
N ASN A 31 -24.50 -5.92 3.06
CA ASN A 31 -25.31 -6.92 3.74
C ASN A 31 -24.66 -8.32 3.70
N TYR A 32 -24.10 -8.75 2.56
CA TYR A 32 -23.37 -10.01 2.46
C TYR A 32 -22.12 -10.06 3.32
N LYS A 33 -21.38 -8.94 3.42
CA LYS A 33 -20.22 -8.84 4.32
C LYS A 33 -20.63 -9.00 5.79
N ASN A 34 -21.73 -8.40 6.19
CA ASN A 34 -22.23 -8.53 7.57
C ASN A 34 -22.71 -9.95 7.89
N VAL A 35 -23.39 -10.62 6.96
CA VAL A 35 -23.82 -12.02 7.11
C VAL A 35 -22.59 -12.94 7.15
N LEU A 36 -21.62 -12.75 6.25
CA LEU A 36 -20.38 -13.52 6.24
C LEU A 36 -19.57 -13.33 7.54
N ALA A 37 -19.52 -12.12 8.06
CA ALA A 37 -18.84 -11.82 9.32
C ALA A 37 -19.53 -12.48 10.54
N LYS A 38 -20.86 -12.48 10.57
CA LYS A 38 -21.62 -13.18 11.62
C LYS A 38 -21.40 -14.70 11.58
N LEU A 39 -21.30 -15.29 10.38
CA LEU A 39 -21.01 -16.71 10.19
C LEU A 39 -19.54 -17.06 10.50
N ALA A 40 -18.63 -16.12 10.33
CA ALA A 40 -17.19 -16.31 10.52
C ALA A 40 -16.69 -15.97 11.94
N GLY A 41 -17.57 -15.61 12.87
CA GLY A 41 -17.20 -15.44 14.29
C GLY A 41 -17.24 -14.01 14.83
N GLY A 42 -17.78 -13.04 14.10
CA GLY A 42 -18.03 -11.71 14.63
C GLY A 42 -17.60 -10.55 13.73
N VAL A 43 -18.03 -9.35 14.14
CA VAL A 43 -17.66 -8.06 13.53
C VAL A 43 -16.99 -7.23 14.61
N ALA A 44 -15.77 -6.78 14.37
CA ALA A 44 -15.16 -5.72 15.17
C ALA A 44 -15.52 -4.36 14.57
N VAL A 45 -16.01 -3.44 15.40
CA VAL A 45 -16.35 -2.07 15.01
C VAL A 45 -15.38 -1.12 15.68
N PHE A 46 -14.66 -0.37 14.88
CA PHE A 46 -13.74 0.67 15.32
C PHE A 46 -14.40 2.04 15.19
N TYR A 47 -14.54 2.75 16.31
CA TYR A 47 -15.05 4.13 16.32
C TYR A 47 -13.88 5.09 16.29
N VAL A 48 -13.85 5.96 15.28
CA VAL A 48 -12.83 6.99 15.13
C VAL A 48 -13.47 8.35 15.40
N GLY A 49 -12.83 9.16 16.24
CA GLY A 49 -13.23 10.52 16.55
C GLY A 49 -12.07 11.49 16.53
N ALA A 50 -12.34 12.76 16.24
CA ALA A 50 -11.37 13.84 16.27
C ALA A 50 -12.07 15.18 16.55
N ALA A 51 -11.29 16.24 16.79
CA ALA A 51 -11.81 17.58 17.05
C ALA A 51 -12.35 18.27 15.79
N SER A 52 -11.88 17.87 14.58
CA SER A 52 -12.34 18.38 13.31
C SER A 52 -12.69 17.27 12.33
N GLU A 53 -13.52 17.58 11.32
CA GLU A 53 -13.91 16.62 10.28
C GLU A 53 -12.69 16.17 9.44
N VAL A 54 -11.78 17.08 9.12
CA VAL A 54 -10.57 16.79 8.37
C VAL A 54 -9.67 15.82 9.14
N GLU A 55 -9.44 16.07 10.42
CA GLU A 55 -8.67 15.19 11.30
C GLU A 55 -9.33 13.82 11.46
N MET A 56 -10.65 13.79 11.59
CA MET A 56 -11.40 12.54 11.68
C MET A 56 -11.25 11.70 10.41
N LYS A 57 -11.31 12.34 9.23
CA LYS A 57 -11.10 11.67 7.95
C LYS A 57 -9.68 11.13 7.83
N GLU A 58 -8.69 11.92 8.17
CA GLU A 58 -7.28 11.48 8.18
C GLU A 58 -7.06 10.28 9.10
N LYS A 59 -7.58 10.31 10.32
CA LYS A 59 -7.50 9.18 11.26
C LYS A 59 -8.21 7.94 10.72
N LYS A 60 -9.37 8.11 10.08
CA LYS A 60 -10.11 7.00 9.48
C LYS A 60 -9.29 6.36 8.36
N ASP A 61 -8.75 7.16 7.46
CA ASP A 61 -7.95 6.66 6.33
C ASP A 61 -6.70 5.92 6.85
N ARG A 62 -6.05 6.42 7.89
CA ARG A 62 -4.91 5.76 8.55
C ARG A 62 -5.29 4.41 9.19
N VAL A 63 -6.48 4.28 9.78
CA VAL A 63 -6.99 3.00 10.32
C VAL A 63 -7.31 2.02 9.19
N ASP A 64 -7.90 2.49 8.10
CA ASP A 64 -8.20 1.66 6.94
C ASP A 64 -6.90 1.14 6.29
N ASP A 65 -5.87 1.96 6.16
CA ASP A 65 -4.55 1.57 5.67
C ASP A 65 -3.89 0.51 6.57
N ALA A 66 -3.93 0.73 7.89
CA ALA A 66 -3.40 -0.24 8.86
C ALA A 66 -4.13 -1.60 8.77
N LEU A 67 -5.45 -1.58 8.54
CA LEU A 67 -6.23 -2.80 8.35
C LEU A 67 -5.83 -3.55 7.07
N HIS A 68 -5.64 -2.83 5.96
CA HIS A 68 -5.20 -3.42 4.71
C HIS A 68 -3.76 -3.98 4.82
N ALA A 69 -2.85 -3.25 5.45
CA ALA A 69 -1.49 -3.69 5.71
C ALA A 69 -1.46 -4.96 6.59
N THR A 70 -2.28 -5.00 7.64
CA THR A 70 -2.39 -6.18 8.52
C THR A 70 -2.90 -7.40 7.76
N ARG A 71 -3.91 -7.25 6.89
CA ARG A 71 -4.40 -8.35 6.05
C ARG A 71 -3.34 -8.87 5.09
N ALA A 72 -2.62 -7.95 4.44
CA ALA A 72 -1.52 -8.30 3.55
C ALA A 72 -0.40 -9.04 4.30
N ALA A 73 -0.09 -8.64 5.54
CA ALA A 73 0.89 -9.30 6.38
C ALA A 73 0.47 -10.72 6.81
N VAL A 74 -0.84 -10.93 7.07
CA VAL A 74 -1.38 -12.27 7.36
C VAL A 74 -1.33 -13.19 6.15
N GLU A 75 -1.49 -12.64 4.94
CA GLU A 75 -1.48 -13.43 3.70
C GLU A 75 -0.07 -13.89 3.29
N GLU A 76 0.94 -13.03 3.34
CA GLU A 76 2.30 -13.31 2.81
C GLU A 76 3.43 -13.07 3.82
N GLY A 77 3.09 -12.77 5.07
CA GLY A 77 4.09 -12.50 6.10
C GLY A 77 4.66 -11.08 6.06
N ILE A 78 5.73 -10.88 6.83
CA ILE A 78 6.38 -9.59 7.03
C ILE A 78 7.86 -9.63 6.69
N VAL A 79 8.38 -8.51 6.21
CA VAL A 79 9.79 -8.24 5.95
C VAL A 79 10.28 -7.05 6.78
N PRO A 80 11.61 -6.86 6.94
CA PRO A 80 12.12 -5.61 7.52
C PRO A 80 11.67 -4.41 6.69
N GLY A 81 11.16 -3.38 7.36
CA GLY A 81 10.73 -2.14 6.72
C GLY A 81 11.87 -1.21 6.34
N GLY A 82 11.55 0.06 6.11
CA GLY A 82 12.56 1.08 5.81
C GLY A 82 13.33 0.88 4.49
N GLY A 83 12.77 0.13 3.54
CA GLY A 83 13.45 -0.18 2.28
C GLY A 83 14.52 -1.28 2.37
N VAL A 84 14.79 -1.83 3.57
CA VAL A 84 15.84 -2.85 3.77
C VAL A 84 15.55 -4.13 3.01
N ALA A 85 14.30 -4.57 2.92
CA ALA A 85 13.91 -5.78 2.19
C ALA A 85 14.32 -5.70 0.71
N LEU A 86 14.14 -4.54 0.07
CA LEU A 86 14.52 -4.32 -1.33
C LEU A 86 16.05 -4.31 -1.52
N VAL A 87 16.79 -3.69 -0.60
CA VAL A 87 18.26 -3.72 -0.62
C VAL A 87 18.79 -5.16 -0.45
N ARG A 88 18.16 -5.98 0.41
CA ARG A 88 18.51 -7.40 0.52
C ARG A 88 18.22 -8.20 -0.74
N ALA A 89 17.14 -7.85 -1.48
CA ALA A 89 16.80 -8.49 -2.74
C ALA A 89 17.84 -8.24 -3.85
N ILE A 90 18.68 -7.19 -3.77
CA ILE A 90 19.76 -6.93 -4.72
C ILE A 90 20.72 -8.12 -4.83
N SER A 91 20.96 -8.83 -3.73
CA SER A 91 21.83 -10.01 -3.73
C SER A 91 21.36 -11.12 -4.67
N SER A 92 20.05 -11.30 -4.81
CA SER A 92 19.47 -12.30 -5.72
C SER A 92 19.70 -11.97 -7.21
N LEU A 93 19.97 -10.70 -7.51
CA LEU A 93 20.25 -10.25 -8.88
C LEU A 93 21.75 -10.27 -9.22
N THR A 94 22.61 -10.58 -8.26
CA THR A 94 24.08 -10.46 -8.47
C THR A 94 24.59 -11.46 -9.50
N ASP A 95 24.06 -12.69 -9.46
CA ASP A 95 24.47 -13.78 -10.35
C ASP A 95 23.57 -13.88 -11.61
N LEU A 96 22.55 -13.01 -11.70
CA LEU A 96 21.67 -12.99 -12.85
C LEU A 96 22.39 -12.37 -14.04
N LYS A 97 22.41 -13.10 -15.16
CA LYS A 97 22.98 -12.65 -16.44
C LYS A 97 21.92 -12.69 -17.51
N GLY A 98 21.82 -11.61 -18.27
CA GLY A 98 21.01 -11.54 -19.48
C GLY A 98 21.68 -12.27 -20.65
N VAL A 99 20.91 -12.50 -21.70
CA VAL A 99 21.38 -13.15 -22.94
C VAL A 99 22.27 -12.20 -23.74
N ASN A 100 22.06 -10.89 -23.58
CA ASN A 100 22.79 -9.82 -24.29
C ASN A 100 23.16 -8.66 -23.35
N GLU A 101 23.87 -7.67 -23.88
CA GLU A 101 24.31 -6.49 -23.12
C GLU A 101 23.14 -5.61 -22.66
N ASP A 102 22.10 -5.49 -23.48
CA ASP A 102 20.91 -4.67 -23.17
C ASP A 102 20.13 -5.27 -21.97
N GLU A 103 19.98 -6.59 -21.93
CA GLU A 103 19.39 -7.26 -20.78
C GLU A 103 20.23 -7.10 -19.51
N ASN A 104 21.56 -7.16 -19.62
CA ASN A 104 22.44 -6.89 -18.50
C ASN A 104 22.32 -5.45 -18.01
N LEU A 105 22.16 -4.48 -18.90
CA LEU A 105 21.89 -3.10 -18.55
C LEU A 105 20.54 -2.95 -17.83
N GLY A 106 19.51 -3.65 -18.30
CA GLY A 106 18.21 -3.72 -17.62
C GLY A 106 18.30 -4.25 -16.19
N ILE A 107 19.10 -5.31 -15.97
CA ILE A 107 19.35 -5.85 -14.62
C ILE A 107 20.05 -4.80 -13.73
N LEU A 108 21.02 -4.05 -14.27
CA LEU A 108 21.69 -2.98 -13.53
C LEU A 108 20.74 -1.83 -13.17
N ILE A 109 19.82 -1.45 -14.07
CA ILE A 109 18.79 -0.44 -13.80
C ILE A 109 17.90 -0.89 -12.64
N VAL A 110 17.43 -2.13 -12.65
CA VAL A 110 16.61 -2.68 -11.55
C VAL A 110 17.38 -2.69 -10.22
N LYS A 111 18.66 -3.14 -10.23
CA LYS A 111 19.51 -3.09 -9.02
C LYS A 111 19.58 -1.68 -8.44
N LYS A 112 19.79 -0.69 -9.31
CA LYS A 112 19.87 0.72 -8.89
C LYS A 112 18.53 1.25 -8.37
N ALA A 113 17.42 0.85 -8.99
CA ALA A 113 16.10 1.24 -8.57
C ALA A 113 15.73 0.69 -7.17
N LEU A 114 16.17 -0.53 -6.83
CA LEU A 114 15.93 -1.15 -5.51
C LEU A 114 16.60 -0.39 -4.35
N GLU A 115 17.61 0.43 -4.60
CA GLU A 115 18.25 1.28 -3.60
C GLU A 115 17.39 2.51 -3.24
N SER A 116 16.56 2.98 -4.19
CA SER A 116 15.87 4.26 -4.10
C SER A 116 14.98 4.41 -2.86
N PRO A 117 14.15 3.43 -2.45
CA PRO A 117 13.28 3.59 -1.29
C PRO A 117 14.05 3.86 0.01
N LEU A 118 15.15 3.13 0.26
CA LEU A 118 15.99 3.36 1.44
C LEU A 118 16.66 4.73 1.39
N ARG A 119 17.20 5.12 0.21
CA ARG A 119 17.83 6.44 0.04
C ARG A 119 16.84 7.57 0.33
N THR A 120 15.65 7.49 -0.27
CA THR A 120 14.62 8.53 -0.08
C THR A 120 14.17 8.64 1.37
N ILE A 121 14.03 7.53 2.10
CA ILE A 121 13.71 7.54 3.54
C ILE A 121 14.81 8.23 4.33
N ALA A 122 16.09 7.93 4.07
CA ALA A 122 17.21 8.55 4.74
C ALA A 122 17.32 10.05 4.43
N GLU A 123 17.17 10.44 3.18
CA GLU A 123 17.19 11.83 2.72
C GLU A 123 16.04 12.64 3.35
N ASN A 124 14.84 12.08 3.43
CA ASN A 124 13.70 12.70 4.12
C ASN A 124 13.93 12.86 5.63
N ALA A 125 14.78 12.03 6.22
CA ALA A 125 15.23 12.16 7.61
C ALA A 125 16.40 13.14 7.78
N GLY A 126 16.91 13.72 6.69
CA GLY A 126 18.04 14.67 6.70
C GLY A 126 19.42 14.01 6.71
N VAL A 127 19.50 12.71 6.39
CA VAL A 127 20.76 11.94 6.37
C VAL A 127 21.11 11.56 4.94
N ASP A 128 22.41 11.51 4.62
CA ASP A 128 22.87 11.08 3.28
C ASP A 128 22.48 9.63 3.00
N GLY A 129 21.58 9.45 2.02
CA GLY A 129 21.06 8.14 1.62
C GLY A 129 22.15 7.19 1.11
N SER A 130 23.27 7.71 0.59
CA SER A 130 24.38 6.88 0.10
C SER A 130 25.17 6.26 1.24
N VAL A 131 25.38 7.01 2.33
CA VAL A 131 26.05 6.52 3.53
C VAL A 131 25.18 5.45 4.20
N VAL A 132 23.90 5.74 4.38
CA VAL A 132 22.94 4.79 4.97
C VAL A 132 22.86 3.50 4.16
N LEU A 133 22.78 3.61 2.83
CA LEU A 133 22.76 2.44 1.95
C LEU A 133 24.00 1.57 2.12
N GLN A 134 25.19 2.18 2.16
CA GLN A 134 26.45 1.46 2.31
C GLN A 134 26.50 0.67 3.64
N GLU A 135 26.08 1.29 4.73
CA GLU A 135 26.06 0.63 6.05
C GLU A 135 25.00 -0.48 6.10
N VAL A 136 23.80 -0.23 5.57
CA VAL A 136 22.75 -1.25 5.50
C VAL A 136 23.17 -2.41 4.59
N ALA A 137 23.85 -2.17 3.47
CA ALA A 137 24.31 -3.23 2.57
C ALA A 137 25.34 -4.16 3.22
N LYS A 138 26.22 -3.64 4.10
CA LYS A 138 27.18 -4.44 4.88
C LYS A 138 26.50 -5.28 5.98
N ALA A 139 25.42 -4.76 6.54
CA ALA A 139 24.68 -5.42 7.60
C ALA A 139 23.91 -6.66 7.06
N LYS A 140 23.53 -7.58 7.92
CA LYS A 140 22.82 -8.83 7.55
C LYS A 140 21.43 -8.89 8.20
N GLY A 141 20.55 -9.69 7.60
CA GLY A 141 19.24 -10.01 8.15
C GLY A 141 18.33 -8.79 8.23
N ALA A 142 17.71 -8.58 9.37
CA ALA A 142 16.76 -7.50 9.60
C ALA A 142 17.41 -6.17 10.07
N ASN A 143 18.73 -6.13 10.18
CA ASN A 143 19.43 -4.89 10.57
C ASN A 143 19.32 -3.85 9.47
N GLY A 144 18.93 -2.64 9.84
CA GLY A 144 18.74 -1.51 8.95
C GLY A 144 18.76 -0.18 9.70
N TYR A 145 18.53 0.89 8.99
CA TYR A 145 18.46 2.23 9.53
C TYR A 145 17.04 2.58 9.96
N ASN A 146 16.87 2.94 11.22
CA ASN A 146 15.61 3.45 11.76
C ASN A 146 15.62 4.99 11.71
N ALA A 147 14.95 5.55 10.72
CA ALA A 147 14.88 6.99 10.50
C ALA A 147 14.18 7.77 11.66
N ARG A 148 13.41 7.08 12.51
CA ARG A 148 12.75 7.71 13.66
C ARG A 148 13.71 7.97 14.82
N THR A 149 14.65 7.04 15.04
CA THR A 149 15.59 7.07 16.18
C THR A 149 17.00 7.48 15.76
N ASP A 150 17.24 7.61 14.44
CA ASP A 150 18.55 7.86 13.85
C ASP A 150 19.59 6.80 14.26
N GLN A 151 19.18 5.51 14.25
CA GLN A 151 20.02 4.40 14.69
C GLN A 151 19.98 3.21 13.73
N TYR A 152 21.08 2.45 13.73
CA TYR A 152 21.16 1.17 13.03
C TYR A 152 20.83 0.05 14.02
N GLU A 153 19.72 -0.67 13.77
CA GLU A 153 19.21 -1.70 14.67
C GLU A 153 18.47 -2.81 13.93
N ASP A 154 18.05 -3.84 14.66
CA ASP A 154 17.16 -4.88 14.13
C ASP A 154 15.75 -4.32 13.98
N LEU A 155 15.38 -3.96 12.75
CA LEU A 155 14.10 -3.32 12.42
C LEU A 155 12.89 -4.19 12.76
N LYS A 156 13.01 -5.53 12.70
CA LYS A 156 11.91 -6.41 13.13
C LYS A 156 11.65 -6.31 14.62
N LYS A 157 12.71 -6.25 15.43
CA LYS A 157 12.59 -6.06 16.89
C LYS A 157 12.12 -4.67 17.25
N ALA A 158 12.54 -3.66 16.50
CA ALA A 158 12.11 -2.27 16.66
C ALA A 158 10.66 -2.03 16.19
N GLY A 159 10.00 -3.01 15.56
CA GLY A 159 8.64 -2.88 15.04
C GLY A 159 8.56 -2.12 13.71
N VAL A 160 9.68 -1.89 13.04
CA VAL A 160 9.73 -1.29 11.69
C VAL A 160 9.65 -2.42 10.66
N ILE A 161 8.42 -2.74 10.28
CA ILE A 161 8.10 -3.88 9.43
C ILE A 161 7.18 -3.48 8.29
N ASP A 162 7.32 -4.15 7.14
CA ASP A 162 6.45 -4.00 5.99
C ASP A 162 5.77 -5.35 5.65
N PRO A 163 4.52 -5.34 5.16
CA PRO A 163 3.91 -6.54 4.59
C PRO A 163 4.64 -6.97 3.32
N THR A 164 5.04 -8.23 3.23
CA THR A 164 5.73 -8.78 2.05
C THR A 164 4.95 -8.54 0.76
N LYS A 165 3.64 -8.78 0.80
CA LYS A 165 2.73 -8.58 -0.34
C LYS A 165 2.76 -7.15 -0.88
N VAL A 166 2.77 -6.14 0.01
CA VAL A 166 2.80 -4.72 -0.38
C VAL A 166 4.11 -4.40 -1.10
N THR A 167 5.24 -4.80 -0.52
CA THR A 167 6.56 -4.57 -1.11
C THR A 167 6.71 -5.26 -2.47
N ARG A 168 6.25 -6.51 -2.59
CA ARG A 168 6.29 -7.27 -3.83
C ARG A 168 5.41 -6.64 -4.92
N VAL A 169 4.15 -6.36 -4.62
CA VAL A 169 3.21 -5.77 -5.59
C VAL A 169 3.63 -4.37 -6.02
N ALA A 170 4.21 -3.58 -5.12
CA ALA A 170 4.76 -2.27 -5.47
C ALA A 170 5.87 -2.41 -6.52
N LEU A 171 6.79 -3.36 -6.34
CA LEU A 171 7.86 -3.61 -7.31
C LEU A 171 7.34 -4.14 -8.65
N GLU A 172 6.39 -5.08 -8.63
CA GLU A 172 5.74 -5.62 -9.84
C GLU A 172 5.04 -4.52 -10.64
N ASN A 173 4.25 -3.67 -9.97
CA ASN A 173 3.55 -2.56 -10.61
C ASN A 173 4.53 -1.51 -11.15
N ALA A 174 5.56 -1.17 -10.40
CA ALA A 174 6.58 -0.23 -10.85
C ALA A 174 7.31 -0.75 -12.11
N GLY A 175 7.70 -2.02 -12.13
CA GLY A 175 8.31 -2.65 -13.28
C GLY A 175 7.39 -2.69 -14.50
N SER A 176 6.10 -3.00 -14.31
CA SER A 176 5.10 -2.99 -15.38
C SER A 176 4.93 -1.61 -16.01
N ILE A 177 4.78 -0.57 -15.19
CA ILE A 177 4.65 0.81 -15.68
C ILE A 177 5.94 1.29 -16.35
N ALA A 178 7.10 1.02 -15.75
CA ALA A 178 8.39 1.37 -16.35
C ALA A 178 8.56 0.74 -17.73
N SER A 179 8.17 -0.53 -17.91
CA SER A 179 8.22 -1.21 -19.20
C SER A 179 7.32 -0.54 -20.24
N MET A 180 6.13 -0.09 -19.86
CA MET A 180 5.24 0.65 -20.75
C MET A 180 5.83 2.01 -21.13
N VAL A 181 6.39 2.76 -20.18
CA VAL A 181 7.01 4.06 -20.45
C VAL A 181 8.21 3.92 -21.39
N LEU A 182 9.03 2.88 -21.22
CA LEU A 182 10.17 2.61 -22.11
C LEU A 182 9.77 2.33 -23.56
N THR A 183 8.56 1.81 -23.79
CA THR A 183 8.07 1.48 -25.15
C THR A 183 7.23 2.60 -25.78
N THR A 184 6.97 3.70 -25.05
CA THR A 184 6.18 4.83 -25.55
C THR A 184 7.07 5.98 -26.01
N GLU A 185 6.70 6.63 -27.12
CA GLU A 185 7.39 7.81 -27.63
C GLU A 185 6.98 9.10 -26.89
N CYS A 186 5.74 9.17 -26.41
CA CYS A 186 5.26 10.32 -25.65
C CYS A 186 4.17 9.92 -24.65
N VAL A 187 4.00 10.73 -23.62
CA VAL A 187 2.90 10.62 -22.62
C VAL A 187 2.07 11.88 -22.69
N ILE A 188 0.76 11.72 -22.90
CA ILE A 188 -0.20 12.82 -22.89
C ILE A 188 -0.96 12.75 -21.56
N SER A 189 -0.98 13.86 -20.84
CA SER A 189 -1.73 13.98 -19.58
C SER A 189 -2.49 15.30 -19.54
N ASP A 190 -3.58 15.33 -18.80
CA ASP A 190 -4.33 16.57 -18.58
C ASP A 190 -3.44 17.57 -17.81
N LYS A 191 -3.43 18.81 -18.27
CA LYS A 191 -2.76 19.89 -17.57
C LYS A 191 -3.56 20.22 -16.30
N LYS A 192 -2.89 20.18 -15.14
CA LYS A 192 -3.49 20.69 -13.91
C LYS A 192 -3.89 22.15 -14.11
N GLU A 193 -5.19 22.47 -13.97
CA GLU A 193 -5.65 23.84 -13.90
C GLU A 193 -5.10 24.47 -12.62
N GLU A 194 -4.23 25.46 -12.75
CA GLU A 194 -3.78 26.29 -11.65
C GLU A 194 -4.94 27.20 -11.24
N GLY A 195 -5.60 26.87 -10.13
CA GLY A 195 -6.49 27.79 -9.43
C GLY A 195 -7.87 27.99 -10.03
N GLY A 196 -8.62 26.96 -10.28
CA GLY A 196 -10.08 27.06 -10.36
C GLY A 196 -10.64 27.33 -8.97
N ALA A 197 -10.91 28.61 -8.66
CA ALA A 197 -11.73 29.00 -7.50
C ALA A 197 -13.02 28.18 -7.52
N GLY A 198 -13.39 27.61 -6.38
CA GLY A 198 -14.54 26.74 -6.22
C GLY A 198 -15.77 27.27 -6.94
N HIS A 199 -16.41 26.42 -7.71
CA HIS A 199 -17.78 26.66 -8.16
C HIS A 199 -18.67 26.76 -6.91
N GLY A 200 -18.82 28.00 -6.43
CA GLY A 200 -19.87 28.36 -5.50
C GLY A 200 -21.19 28.03 -6.20
N HIS A 201 -21.94 27.09 -5.65
CA HIS A 201 -23.33 26.93 -6.02
C HIS A 201 -24.02 28.30 -5.90
N PRO A 202 -24.73 28.80 -6.93
CA PRO A 202 -25.50 29.99 -6.78
C PRO A 202 -26.55 29.77 -5.69
N PRO A 203 -26.77 30.76 -4.79
CA PRO A 203 -27.81 30.65 -3.80
C PRO A 203 -29.16 30.60 -4.52
N MET A 204 -29.88 29.50 -4.30
CA MET A 204 -31.25 29.34 -4.77
C MET A 204 -32.12 30.42 -4.07
N GLY A 205 -32.34 31.52 -4.75
CA GLY A 205 -33.22 32.57 -4.33
C GLY A 205 -34.67 32.09 -4.34
N GLY A 206 -35.14 31.63 -3.19
CA GLY A 206 -36.55 31.38 -2.95
C GLY A 206 -37.31 32.71 -2.88
N GLY A 207 -37.80 33.22 -4.02
CA GLY A 207 -38.79 34.23 -4.06
C GLY A 207 -40.14 33.69 -3.60
N MET A 208 -40.57 34.08 -2.44
CA MET A 208 -41.95 33.92 -2.00
C MET A 208 -42.63 35.26 -2.11
N GLY A 209 -43.27 35.45 -3.29
CA GLY A 209 -44.18 36.56 -3.51
C GLY A 209 -45.39 36.43 -2.61
N GLY A 210 -45.77 37.53 -2.03
CA GLY A 210 -46.94 37.68 -1.21
C GLY A 210 -48.23 37.62 -1.98
N MET A 211 -49.32 37.36 -1.26
CA MET A 211 -50.64 37.87 -1.53
C MET A 211 -51.47 37.83 -0.25
N MET A 212 -51.91 39.03 0.13
CA MET A 212 -53.09 39.42 0.94
C MET A 212 -53.22 38.81 2.34
#